data_3cb586c823dbd1b5799b568940049179
#
_entry.id   3cb586c823dbd1b5799b568940049179
#
_cell.length_a   1.000
_cell.length_b   1.000
_cell.length_c   1.000
_cell.angle_alpha   90.00
_cell.angle_beta   90.00
_cell.angle_gamma   90.00
#
_symmetry.space_group_name_H-M   'P 1'
#
loop_
_entity.id
_entity.type
_entity.pdbx_description
1 polymer ?
#
loop_
_entity_poly.entity_id
_entity_poly.type
_entity_poly.pdbx_seq_one_letter_code
_entity_poly.pdbx_strand_id
1 'polypeptide(L)'
;WGLFPSFSAGWNIAREDFFRPLAGIIGTLKLRSSWGQLGNNNTDKANAWYPFYQNMITGSANSGWLIDGKKQNTAQLPGIVNSLMTWETIESWDLGLDFGLLNNRLTGSVGYYNRYTYDMIGPAPILPPVLGALPPQVNNCDMKSYGWELELSWRDRISEFDYSARFVLSDGKRKILKYPNPTNSLSSDVYYNGQILGDIWGYKTVGIAQTQEEMNAHLANGGTPNWGTNWGAGDIM
;
A
#
# COMPACT_ATOMS: atom_id res chain seq x y z
N TRP A 1 6.24 -22.83 10.74
CA TRP A 1 6.24 -23.22 9.33
C TRP A 1 5.00 -22.63 8.68
N GLY A 2 5.14 -21.97 7.51
CA GLY A 2 4.05 -21.48 6.68
C GLY A 2 4.01 -22.22 5.35
N LEU A 3 2.82 -22.49 4.81
CA LEU A 3 2.63 -23.03 3.46
C LEU A 3 2.06 -21.90 2.59
N PHE A 4 2.77 -21.59 1.50
CA PHE A 4 2.40 -20.51 0.58
C PHE A 4 2.30 -21.05 -0.85
N PRO A 5 1.14 -21.59 -1.23
CA PRO A 5 0.93 -22.18 -2.54
C PRO A 5 0.86 -21.12 -3.64
N SER A 6 1.21 -21.53 -4.88
CA SER A 6 1.02 -20.70 -6.06
C SER A 6 0.64 -21.55 -7.27
N PHE A 7 -0.19 -20.98 -8.14
CA PHE A 7 -0.65 -21.59 -9.38
C PHE A 7 -0.59 -20.57 -10.51
N SER A 8 -0.23 -21.03 -11.70
CA SER A 8 -0.28 -20.20 -12.89
C SER A 8 -0.79 -21.01 -14.08
N ALA A 9 -1.53 -20.33 -14.97
CA ALA A 9 -2.02 -20.91 -16.21
C ALA A 9 -1.81 -19.92 -17.35
N GLY A 10 -1.54 -20.45 -18.54
CA GLY A 10 -1.43 -19.66 -19.75
C GLY A 10 -2.05 -20.41 -20.92
N TRP A 11 -2.90 -19.71 -21.66
CA TRP A 11 -3.56 -20.24 -22.84
C TRP A 11 -3.17 -19.43 -24.06
N ASN A 12 -2.56 -20.08 -25.04
CA ASN A 12 -2.21 -19.44 -26.31
C ASN A 12 -3.32 -19.65 -27.33
N ILE A 13 -4.29 -18.74 -27.30
CA ILE A 13 -5.51 -18.79 -28.12
C ILE A 13 -5.14 -18.75 -29.63
N ALA A 14 -4.11 -18.00 -30.00
CA ALA A 14 -3.71 -17.88 -31.42
C ALA A 14 -3.20 -19.17 -32.04
N ARG A 15 -2.89 -20.21 -31.24
CA ARG A 15 -2.45 -21.51 -31.73
C ARG A 15 -3.58 -22.54 -31.86
N GLU A 16 -4.79 -22.18 -31.44
CA GLU A 16 -5.95 -23.08 -31.53
C GLU A 16 -6.50 -23.16 -32.97
N ASP A 17 -7.01 -24.30 -33.36
CA ASP A 17 -7.50 -24.53 -34.72
C ASP A 17 -8.68 -23.60 -35.09
N PHE A 18 -9.54 -23.28 -34.14
CA PHE A 18 -10.68 -22.35 -34.34
C PHE A 18 -10.20 -20.91 -34.61
N PHE A 19 -8.96 -20.57 -34.27
CA PHE A 19 -8.39 -19.24 -34.43
C PHE A 19 -7.70 -19.04 -35.77
N ARG A 20 -7.47 -20.10 -36.55
CA ARG A 20 -6.77 -20.07 -37.87
C ARG A 20 -7.29 -19.00 -38.85
N PRO A 21 -8.61 -18.73 -38.94
CA PRO A 21 -9.10 -17.69 -39.85
C PRO A 21 -8.60 -16.28 -39.52
N LEU A 22 -8.22 -16.01 -38.29
CA LEU A 22 -7.75 -14.73 -37.81
C LEU A 22 -6.20 -14.62 -37.75
N ALA A 23 -5.49 -15.71 -38.01
CA ALA A 23 -4.04 -15.80 -37.89
C ALA A 23 -3.28 -14.82 -38.82
N GLY A 24 -3.87 -14.38 -39.92
CA GLY A 24 -3.29 -13.37 -40.78
C GLY A 24 -3.25 -11.95 -40.20
N ILE A 25 -4.11 -11.67 -39.24
CA ILE A 25 -4.19 -10.37 -38.57
C ILE A 25 -3.60 -10.42 -37.17
N ILE A 26 -3.90 -11.50 -36.44
CA ILE A 26 -3.52 -11.71 -35.04
C ILE A 26 -2.48 -12.84 -34.99
N GLY A 27 -1.22 -12.49 -34.90
CA GLY A 27 -0.12 -13.46 -34.85
C GLY A 27 0.09 -14.05 -33.45
N THR A 28 -0.28 -13.31 -32.42
CA THR A 28 -0.15 -13.73 -31.02
C THR A 28 -1.37 -13.30 -30.22
N LEU A 29 -1.95 -14.23 -29.49
CA LEU A 29 -2.98 -13.93 -28.49
C LEU A 29 -2.85 -14.95 -27.35
N LYS A 30 -2.38 -14.49 -26.21
CA LYS A 30 -2.13 -15.34 -25.04
C LYS A 30 -2.79 -14.75 -23.80
N LEU A 31 -3.69 -15.53 -23.22
CA LEU A 31 -4.26 -15.24 -21.90
C LEU A 31 -3.38 -15.89 -20.84
N ARG A 32 -3.09 -15.17 -19.77
CA ARG A 32 -2.34 -15.67 -18.61
C ARG A 32 -3.03 -15.28 -17.32
N SER A 33 -3.01 -16.17 -16.37
CA SER A 33 -3.52 -15.92 -15.02
C SER A 33 -2.58 -16.56 -14.02
N SER A 34 -2.36 -15.88 -12.90
CA SER A 34 -1.63 -16.44 -11.78
C SER A 34 -2.31 -16.07 -10.46
N TRP A 35 -2.19 -16.96 -9.51
CA TRP A 35 -2.57 -16.78 -8.13
C TRP A 35 -1.49 -17.36 -7.25
N GLY A 36 -1.16 -16.67 -6.15
CA GLY A 36 -0.18 -17.19 -5.23
C GLY A 36 -0.18 -16.46 -3.90
N GLN A 37 0.32 -17.16 -2.90
CA GLN A 37 0.52 -16.63 -1.57
C GLN A 37 2.01 -16.54 -1.25
N LEU A 38 2.40 -15.50 -0.52
CA LEU A 38 3.74 -15.28 0.02
C LEU A 38 3.61 -14.95 1.50
N GLY A 39 4.53 -15.46 2.31
CA GLY A 39 4.65 -15.12 3.72
C GLY A 39 5.78 -14.12 3.94
N ASN A 40 5.55 -13.14 4.78
CA ASN A 40 6.56 -12.21 5.24
C ASN A 40 6.59 -12.20 6.77
N ASN A 41 7.77 -12.45 7.35
CA ASN A 41 7.97 -12.36 8.79
C ASN A 41 8.97 -11.26 9.18
N ASN A 42 9.19 -10.30 8.28
CA ASN A 42 10.10 -9.21 8.54
C ASN A 42 9.51 -8.27 9.60
N THR A 43 10.04 -8.36 10.81
CA THR A 43 9.65 -7.56 11.97
C THR A 43 10.60 -6.39 12.18
N ASP A 44 10.98 -5.70 11.14
CA ASP A 44 12.08 -4.73 11.00
C ASP A 44 12.24 -3.69 12.11
N LYS A 45 11.27 -3.53 12.99
CA LYS A 45 11.28 -2.44 13.97
C LYS A 45 11.97 -2.74 15.30
N ALA A 46 12.50 -3.95 15.51
CA ALA A 46 12.97 -4.29 16.84
C ALA A 46 14.31 -5.02 16.94
N ASN A 47 15.10 -5.16 15.87
CA ASN A 47 16.30 -6.02 15.89
C ASN A 47 16.01 -7.44 16.46
N ALA A 48 14.78 -7.86 16.42
CA ALA A 48 14.33 -9.08 17.08
C ALA A 48 14.08 -10.14 16.02
N TRP A 49 15.07 -10.96 15.75
CA TRP A 49 14.90 -12.20 14.98
C TRP A 49 13.81 -13.11 15.56
N TYR A 50 13.52 -12.92 16.85
CA TYR A 50 12.57 -13.71 17.62
C TYR A 50 11.67 -12.80 18.48
N PRO A 51 10.72 -12.05 17.88
CA PRO A 51 9.91 -11.07 18.62
C PRO A 51 8.95 -11.70 19.64
N PHE A 52 8.81 -13.02 19.60
CA PHE A 52 7.97 -13.80 20.52
C PHE A 52 8.71 -14.30 21.79
N TYR A 53 10.05 -14.10 21.86
CA TYR A 53 10.81 -14.38 23.06
C TYR A 53 10.95 -13.16 23.96
N GLN A 54 10.68 -13.36 25.24
CA GLN A 54 10.96 -12.33 26.22
C GLN A 54 12.45 -12.26 26.51
N ASN A 55 13.06 -11.12 26.28
CA ASN A 55 14.46 -10.85 26.61
C ASN A 55 14.52 -9.90 27.80
N MET A 56 15.29 -10.29 28.81
CA MET A 56 15.63 -9.42 29.93
C MET A 56 16.91 -8.66 29.57
N ILE A 57 16.79 -7.36 29.41
CA ILE A 57 17.95 -6.50 29.09
C ILE A 57 18.74 -6.28 30.39
N THR A 58 20.02 -6.62 30.34
CA THR A 58 20.94 -6.42 31.47
C THR A 58 22.02 -5.45 31.07
N GLY A 59 22.50 -4.65 32.01
CA GLY A 59 23.59 -3.71 31.78
C GLY A 59 23.72 -2.68 32.90
N SER A 60 24.85 -1.99 32.92
CA SER A 60 25.12 -0.92 33.87
C SER A 60 24.64 0.46 33.39
N ALA A 61 24.18 0.58 32.14
CA ALA A 61 23.81 1.88 31.55
C ALA A 61 22.64 2.57 32.28
N ASN A 62 21.71 1.78 32.80
CA ASN A 62 20.50 2.27 33.47
C ASN A 62 20.57 2.18 35.00
N SER A 63 21.76 1.84 35.56
CA SER A 63 21.96 1.84 36.99
C SER A 63 22.03 3.27 37.51
N GLY A 64 21.13 3.60 38.45
CA GLY A 64 21.07 4.91 39.09
C GLY A 64 21.96 5.01 40.36
N TRP A 65 22.60 3.92 40.80
CA TRP A 65 23.39 3.87 42.02
C TRP A 65 24.78 3.32 41.81
N LEU A 66 25.64 3.66 42.74
CA LEU A 66 27.03 3.22 42.76
C LEU A 66 27.23 2.38 44.04
N ILE A 67 27.94 1.25 43.89
CA ILE A 67 28.48 0.46 45.01
C ILE A 67 30.00 0.47 44.85
N ASP A 68 30.71 0.95 45.83
CA ASP A 68 32.16 1.13 45.82
C ASP A 68 32.69 1.91 44.60
N GLY A 69 31.96 2.98 44.21
CA GLY A 69 32.29 3.83 43.08
C GLY A 69 32.04 3.21 41.69
N LYS A 70 31.43 2.02 41.60
CA LYS A 70 31.14 1.31 40.34
C LYS A 70 29.63 1.21 40.10
N LYS A 71 29.23 1.44 38.86
CA LYS A 71 27.86 1.15 38.40
C LYS A 71 27.62 -0.34 38.39
N GLN A 72 26.54 -0.75 39.01
CA GLN A 72 26.15 -2.16 39.06
C GLN A 72 25.40 -2.56 37.77
N ASN A 73 25.52 -3.83 37.38
CA ASN A 73 24.65 -4.40 36.39
C ASN A 73 23.22 -4.51 36.96
N THR A 74 22.29 -3.98 36.23
CA THR A 74 20.85 -4.06 36.53
C THR A 74 20.14 -4.85 35.45
N ALA A 75 19.04 -5.46 35.80
CA ALA A 75 18.14 -6.09 34.85
C ALA A 75 16.85 -5.24 34.74
N GLN A 76 16.39 -5.04 33.54
CA GLN A 76 15.10 -4.41 33.27
C GLN A 76 14.01 -5.46 33.20
N LEU A 77 12.78 -5.08 33.57
CA LEU A 77 11.62 -5.94 33.33
C LEU A 77 11.54 -6.28 31.82
N PRO A 78 11.35 -7.56 31.48
CA PRO A 78 11.19 -7.95 30.09
C PRO A 78 9.93 -7.29 29.51
N GLY A 79 10.01 -6.90 28.23
CA GLY A 79 8.85 -6.40 27.50
C GLY A 79 7.77 -7.47 27.39
N ILE A 80 6.52 -7.04 27.22
CA ILE A 80 5.42 -7.95 26.92
C ILE A 80 5.58 -8.40 25.45
N VAL A 81 5.48 -9.70 25.21
CA VAL A 81 5.51 -10.29 23.87
C VAL A 81 4.15 -10.86 23.50
N ASN A 82 3.84 -10.84 22.22
CA ASN A 82 2.63 -11.45 21.68
C ASN A 82 2.94 -12.87 21.18
N SER A 83 2.47 -13.88 21.90
CA SER A 83 2.61 -15.29 21.49
C SER A 83 1.74 -15.68 20.29
N LEU A 84 0.77 -14.84 19.92
CA LEU A 84 -0.13 -15.05 18.78
C LEU A 84 0.35 -14.37 17.50
N MET A 85 1.56 -13.80 17.51
CA MET A 85 2.13 -13.19 16.31
C MET A 85 2.27 -14.22 15.19
N THR A 86 1.77 -13.88 14.03
CA THR A 86 1.81 -14.74 12.84
C THR A 86 2.52 -14.03 11.67
N TRP A 87 2.74 -14.77 10.59
CA TRP A 87 3.27 -14.23 9.35
C TRP A 87 2.27 -13.27 8.71
N GLU A 88 2.79 -12.18 8.16
CA GLU A 88 2.03 -11.41 7.19
C GLU A 88 1.86 -12.26 5.93
N THR A 89 0.65 -12.37 5.43
CA THR A 89 0.34 -13.14 4.23
C THR A 89 0.00 -12.21 3.07
N ILE A 90 0.71 -12.36 1.98
CA ILE A 90 0.46 -11.61 0.75
C ILE A 90 -0.17 -12.58 -0.25
N GLU A 91 -1.42 -12.33 -0.61
CA GLU A 91 -2.14 -13.05 -1.65
C GLU A 91 -2.21 -12.19 -2.90
N SER A 92 -1.68 -12.68 -4.00
CA SER A 92 -1.67 -11.99 -5.29
C SER A 92 -2.48 -12.75 -6.32
N TRP A 93 -3.26 -12.03 -7.10
CA TRP A 93 -3.98 -12.53 -8.25
C TRP A 93 -3.72 -11.61 -9.45
N ASP A 94 -3.27 -12.19 -10.55
CA ASP A 94 -2.90 -11.49 -11.76
C ASP A 94 -3.62 -12.09 -12.96
N LEU A 95 -4.13 -11.22 -13.83
CA LEU A 95 -4.70 -11.57 -15.13
C LEU A 95 -4.00 -10.75 -16.21
N GLY A 96 -3.53 -11.39 -17.26
CA GLY A 96 -2.85 -10.71 -18.36
C GLY A 96 -3.25 -11.24 -19.72
N LEU A 97 -3.25 -10.34 -20.69
CA LEU A 97 -3.45 -10.64 -22.10
C LEU A 97 -2.27 -10.10 -22.90
N ASP A 98 -1.56 -11.00 -23.58
CA ASP A 98 -0.49 -10.62 -24.51
C ASP A 98 -1.01 -10.79 -25.94
N PHE A 99 -0.80 -9.79 -26.80
CA PHE A 99 -1.28 -9.81 -28.17
C PHE A 99 -0.23 -9.30 -29.16
N GLY A 100 -0.31 -9.80 -30.38
CA GLY A 100 0.51 -9.36 -31.50
C GLY A 100 -0.36 -9.29 -32.76
N LEU A 101 -0.45 -8.12 -33.33
CA LEU A 101 -1.30 -7.80 -34.49
C LEU A 101 -0.44 -7.40 -35.69
N LEU A 102 -1.02 -7.48 -36.89
CA LEU A 102 -0.41 -7.03 -38.13
C LEU A 102 0.98 -7.65 -38.37
N ASN A 103 1.06 -8.97 -38.32
CA ASN A 103 2.33 -9.71 -38.40
C ASN A 103 3.33 -9.30 -37.29
N ASN A 104 2.80 -9.06 -36.06
CA ASN A 104 3.57 -8.62 -34.91
C ASN A 104 4.25 -7.23 -35.06
N ARG A 105 3.77 -6.39 -35.96
CA ARG A 105 4.20 -4.98 -36.00
C ARG A 105 3.68 -4.22 -34.77
N LEU A 106 2.43 -4.47 -34.40
CA LEU A 106 1.87 -4.00 -33.13
C LEU A 106 1.84 -5.15 -32.14
N THR A 107 2.60 -5.05 -31.07
CA THR A 107 2.57 -5.98 -29.95
C THR A 107 2.18 -5.25 -28.67
N GLY A 108 1.56 -5.93 -27.76
CA GLY A 108 1.20 -5.32 -26.48
C GLY A 108 0.83 -6.33 -25.43
N SER A 109 0.77 -5.84 -24.22
CA SER A 109 0.24 -6.57 -23.08
C SER A 109 -0.69 -5.68 -22.26
N VAL A 110 -1.76 -6.27 -21.76
CA VAL A 110 -2.67 -5.66 -20.78
C VAL A 110 -2.65 -6.56 -19.56
N GLY A 111 -2.41 -5.99 -18.40
CA GLY A 111 -2.40 -6.70 -17.13
C GLY A 111 -3.33 -6.03 -16.12
N TYR A 112 -3.96 -6.85 -15.29
CA TYR A 112 -4.67 -6.43 -14.09
C TYR A 112 -4.16 -7.24 -12.93
N TYR A 113 -3.79 -6.59 -11.85
CA TYR A 113 -3.35 -7.25 -10.63
C TYR A 113 -4.19 -6.82 -9.43
N ASN A 114 -4.29 -7.74 -8.48
CA ASN A 114 -4.96 -7.53 -7.22
C ASN A 114 -4.19 -8.27 -6.13
N ARG A 115 -3.67 -7.53 -5.17
CA ARG A 115 -2.85 -8.05 -4.08
C ARG A 115 -3.47 -7.67 -2.75
N TYR A 116 -3.72 -8.67 -1.93
CA TYR A 116 -4.13 -8.51 -0.54
C TYR A 116 -2.95 -8.80 0.38
N THR A 117 -2.74 -7.96 1.36
CA THR A 117 -1.79 -8.21 2.45
C THR A 117 -2.58 -8.28 3.73
N TYR A 118 -2.61 -9.47 4.31
CA TYR A 118 -3.34 -9.78 5.53
C TYR A 118 -2.39 -9.88 6.70
N ASP A 119 -2.93 -9.68 7.91
CA ASP A 119 -2.20 -9.86 9.15
C ASP A 119 -0.89 -9.05 9.21
N MET A 120 -0.90 -7.86 8.62
CA MET A 120 0.24 -6.96 8.72
C MET A 120 0.44 -6.53 10.17
N ILE A 121 1.70 -6.42 10.57
CA ILE A 121 2.07 -5.91 11.88
C ILE A 121 1.72 -4.42 11.94
N GLY A 122 0.78 -4.09 12.80
CA GLY A 122 0.29 -2.75 13.02
C GLY A 122 0.66 -2.19 14.39
N PRO A 123 0.11 -1.01 14.73
CA PRO A 123 0.37 -0.37 16.00
C PRO A 123 -0.12 -1.23 17.16
N ALA A 124 0.63 -1.16 18.25
CA ALA A 124 0.28 -1.82 19.49
C ALA A 124 -1.07 -1.32 20.02
N PRO A 125 -1.87 -2.18 20.66
CA PRO A 125 -3.11 -1.76 21.29
C PRO A 125 -2.83 -0.76 22.42
N ILE A 126 -3.75 0.20 22.62
CA ILE A 126 -3.65 1.14 23.72
C ILE A 126 -4.02 0.39 24.99
N LEU A 127 -3.05 0.19 25.87
CA LEU A 127 -3.24 -0.43 27.17
C LEU A 127 -3.12 0.61 28.29
N PRO A 128 -3.78 0.40 29.44
CA PRO A 128 -3.68 1.31 30.57
C PRO A 128 -2.22 1.47 31.04
N PRO A 129 -1.76 2.70 31.36
CA PRO A 129 -0.38 2.95 31.82
C PRO A 129 0.00 2.19 33.11
N VAL A 130 -0.97 1.76 33.90
CA VAL A 130 -0.77 0.95 35.11
C VAL A 130 -0.08 -0.39 34.81
N LEU A 131 -0.08 -0.83 33.54
CA LEU A 131 0.62 -2.05 33.14
C LEU A 131 2.14 -1.95 33.32
N GLY A 132 2.71 -0.73 33.31
CA GLY A 132 4.14 -0.50 33.53
C GLY A 132 5.05 -1.04 32.42
N ALA A 133 4.52 -1.51 31.31
CA ALA A 133 5.28 -2.03 30.16
C ALA A 133 4.64 -1.58 28.84
N LEU A 134 5.45 -1.50 27.79
CA LEU A 134 4.94 -1.20 26.45
C LEU A 134 4.14 -2.39 25.91
N PRO A 135 2.98 -2.12 25.29
CA PRO A 135 2.18 -3.16 24.67
C PRO A 135 2.93 -3.78 23.48
N PRO A 136 2.75 -5.09 23.24
CA PRO A 136 3.38 -5.77 22.12
C PRO A 136 2.74 -5.37 20.78
N GLN A 137 3.50 -5.50 19.71
CA GLN A 137 2.95 -5.41 18.35
C GLN A 137 2.01 -6.58 18.09
N VAL A 138 1.01 -6.35 17.23
CA VAL A 138 0.01 -7.36 16.88
C VAL A 138 -0.27 -7.31 15.37
N ASN A 139 -0.72 -8.43 14.83
CA ASN A 139 -1.16 -8.53 13.43
C ASN A 139 -2.60 -8.02 13.33
N ASN A 140 -2.79 -6.73 13.07
CA ASN A 140 -4.10 -6.08 13.13
C ASN A 140 -4.40 -5.14 11.95
N CYS A 141 -3.57 -5.20 10.90
CA CYS A 141 -3.72 -4.36 9.72
C CYS A 141 -3.83 -5.21 8.46
N ASP A 142 -4.73 -4.81 7.55
CA ASP A 142 -4.90 -5.42 6.23
C ASP A 142 -4.92 -4.34 5.16
N MET A 143 -4.31 -4.63 4.02
CA MET A 143 -4.22 -3.71 2.89
C MET A 143 -4.51 -4.42 1.57
N LYS A 144 -5.09 -3.70 0.63
CA LYS A 144 -5.29 -4.14 -0.75
C LYS A 144 -4.56 -3.20 -1.70
N SER A 145 -3.79 -3.78 -2.62
CA SER A 145 -3.20 -3.07 -3.75
C SER A 145 -3.78 -3.64 -5.04
N TYR A 146 -4.25 -2.80 -5.94
CA TYR A 146 -4.79 -3.23 -7.22
C TYR A 146 -4.51 -2.19 -8.29
N GLY A 147 -4.40 -2.65 -9.51
CA GLY A 147 -4.09 -1.77 -10.63
C GLY A 147 -4.10 -2.51 -11.96
N TRP A 148 -3.82 -1.73 -12.99
CA TRP A 148 -3.70 -2.24 -14.34
C TRP A 148 -2.46 -1.66 -15.02
N GLU A 149 -1.97 -2.39 -16.01
CA GLU A 149 -0.80 -2.04 -16.81
C GLU A 149 -1.11 -2.28 -18.27
N LEU A 150 -0.72 -1.33 -19.12
CA LEU A 150 -0.82 -1.42 -20.56
C LEU A 150 0.55 -1.13 -21.16
N GLU A 151 1.02 -2.04 -21.98
CA GLU A 151 2.19 -1.85 -22.80
C GLU A 151 1.81 -2.04 -24.26
N LEU A 152 2.20 -1.09 -25.12
CA LEU A 152 2.06 -1.16 -26.56
C LEU A 152 3.43 -0.91 -27.20
N SER A 153 3.78 -1.72 -28.18
CA SER A 153 5.02 -1.56 -28.93
C SER A 153 4.71 -1.69 -30.42
N TRP A 154 5.07 -0.66 -31.16
CA TRP A 154 5.02 -0.66 -32.62
C TRP A 154 6.43 -0.81 -33.18
N ARG A 155 6.61 -1.71 -34.13
CA ARG A 155 7.86 -1.89 -34.85
C ARG A 155 7.54 -2.08 -36.34
N ASP A 156 8.18 -1.29 -37.17
CA ASP A 156 8.03 -1.41 -38.60
C ASP A 156 9.32 -1.01 -39.34
N ARG A 157 9.37 -1.29 -40.62
CA ARG A 157 10.51 -1.00 -41.50
C ARG A 157 10.04 -0.34 -42.79
N ILE A 158 10.66 0.78 -43.11
CA ILE A 158 10.44 1.48 -44.40
C ILE A 158 11.76 1.46 -45.17
N SER A 159 11.82 0.64 -46.22
CA SER A 159 13.04 0.37 -46.97
C SER A 159 14.16 -0.16 -46.06
N GLU A 160 15.24 0.60 -45.88
CA GLU A 160 16.37 0.25 -45.00
C GLU A 160 16.25 0.82 -43.60
N PHE A 161 15.22 1.62 -43.33
CA PHE A 161 15.04 2.28 -42.03
C PHE A 161 14.10 1.49 -41.14
N ASP A 162 14.64 0.95 -40.04
CA ASP A 162 13.88 0.30 -38.97
C ASP A 162 13.51 1.34 -37.91
N TYR A 163 12.23 1.37 -37.51
CA TYR A 163 11.76 2.25 -36.44
C TYR A 163 10.85 1.51 -35.46
N SER A 164 10.86 1.98 -34.25
CA SER A 164 9.98 1.45 -33.23
C SER A 164 9.54 2.54 -32.23
N ALA A 165 8.34 2.38 -31.72
CA ALA A 165 7.78 3.21 -30.65
C ALA A 165 7.20 2.31 -29.58
N ARG A 166 7.42 2.65 -28.31
CA ARG A 166 6.86 1.94 -27.16
C ARG A 166 6.09 2.92 -26.28
N PHE A 167 4.89 2.53 -25.91
CA PHE A 167 4.03 3.25 -24.99
C PHE A 167 3.73 2.38 -23.80
N VAL A 168 3.87 2.92 -22.58
CA VAL A 168 3.57 2.24 -21.33
C VAL A 168 2.68 3.15 -20.50
N LEU A 169 1.60 2.59 -19.98
CA LEU A 169 0.67 3.29 -19.12
C LEU A 169 0.24 2.34 -17.99
N SER A 170 0.25 2.84 -16.76
CA SER A 170 -0.20 2.07 -15.61
C SER A 170 -0.86 2.97 -14.58
N ASP A 171 -1.81 2.43 -13.86
CA ASP A 171 -2.41 3.06 -12.68
C ASP A 171 -2.63 2.01 -11.60
N GLY A 172 -2.40 2.40 -10.35
CA GLY A 172 -2.55 1.51 -9.21
C GLY A 172 -2.93 2.24 -7.94
N LYS A 173 -3.77 1.59 -7.15
CA LYS A 173 -4.27 2.13 -5.88
C LYS A 173 -3.97 1.17 -4.74
N ARG A 174 -3.73 1.74 -3.57
CA ARG A 174 -3.56 1.01 -2.31
C ARG A 174 -4.63 1.45 -1.35
N LYS A 175 -5.40 0.50 -0.85
CA LYS A 175 -6.52 0.76 0.04
C LYS A 175 -6.30 0.05 1.37
N ILE A 176 -6.44 0.77 2.45
CA ILE A 176 -6.44 0.22 3.81
C ILE A 176 -7.78 -0.50 4.01
N LEU A 177 -7.74 -1.79 4.32
CA LEU A 177 -8.93 -2.58 4.60
C LEU A 177 -9.23 -2.62 6.09
N LYS A 178 -8.17 -2.75 6.89
CA LYS A 178 -8.26 -2.83 8.34
C LYS A 178 -7.09 -2.09 8.98
N TYR A 179 -7.40 -1.22 9.92
CA TYR A 179 -6.42 -0.51 10.74
C TYR A 179 -7.06 -0.13 12.07
N PRO A 180 -6.35 -0.28 13.20
CA PRO A 180 -6.87 0.08 14.50
C PRO A 180 -6.90 1.60 14.66
N ASN A 181 -8.08 2.15 14.53
CA ASN A 181 -8.37 3.58 14.73
C ASN A 181 -9.59 3.73 15.65
N PRO A 182 -9.44 3.52 16.96
CA PRO A 182 -10.56 3.49 17.90
C PRO A 182 -11.24 4.84 18.07
N THR A 183 -10.54 5.94 17.76
CA THR A 183 -11.07 7.30 17.87
C THR A 183 -11.73 7.79 16.59
N ASN A 184 -11.72 6.97 15.52
CA ASN A 184 -12.13 7.37 14.17
C ASN A 184 -11.49 8.68 13.70
N SER A 185 -10.22 8.89 14.08
CA SER A 185 -9.46 10.08 13.69
C SER A 185 -9.22 10.08 12.19
N LEU A 186 -9.36 11.24 11.57
CA LEU A 186 -9.00 11.49 10.17
C LEU A 186 -7.69 12.32 10.06
N SER A 187 -6.90 12.35 11.14
CA SER A 187 -5.59 13.00 11.13
C SER A 187 -4.65 12.34 10.14
N SER A 188 -3.73 13.11 9.57
CA SER A 188 -2.69 12.64 8.64
C SER A 188 -1.78 11.55 9.24
N ASP A 189 -1.72 11.48 10.57
CA ASP A 189 -0.83 10.58 11.31
C ASP A 189 -1.47 9.20 11.60
N VAL A 190 -2.75 9.03 11.29
CA VAL A 190 -3.51 7.81 11.59
C VAL A 190 -4.26 7.33 10.35
N TYR A 191 -4.07 6.09 9.98
CA TYR A 191 -4.84 5.48 8.92
C TYR A 191 -6.25 5.11 9.37
N TYR A 192 -7.18 5.00 8.42
CA TYR A 192 -8.54 4.55 8.68
C TYR A 192 -9.01 3.54 7.61
N ASN A 193 -9.99 2.75 7.99
CA ASN A 193 -10.55 1.73 7.10
C ASN A 193 -11.20 2.37 5.87
N GLY A 194 -10.79 1.90 4.70
CA GLY A 194 -11.28 2.43 3.43
C GLY A 194 -10.42 3.52 2.80
N GLN A 195 -9.42 4.04 3.52
CA GLN A 195 -8.51 5.07 3.02
C GLN A 195 -7.72 4.55 1.81
N ILE A 196 -7.59 5.39 0.80
CA ILE A 196 -6.68 5.17 -0.32
C ILE A 196 -5.37 5.90 0.00
N LEU A 197 -4.26 5.18 -0.03
CA LEU A 197 -2.94 5.77 0.21
C LEU A 197 -2.54 6.65 -0.96
N GLY A 198 -2.11 7.86 -0.65
CA GLY A 198 -1.73 8.87 -1.64
C GLY A 198 -2.84 9.87 -1.96
N ASP A 199 -4.04 9.73 -1.38
CA ASP A 199 -5.06 10.76 -1.49
C ASP A 199 -4.58 12.04 -0.81
N ILE A 200 -4.67 13.14 -1.54
CA ILE A 200 -4.33 14.47 -1.04
C ILE A 200 -5.63 15.13 -0.59
N TRP A 201 -5.71 15.39 0.71
CA TRP A 201 -6.84 16.11 1.30
C TRP A 201 -6.57 17.61 1.29
N GLY A 202 -7.55 18.37 0.88
CA GLY A 202 -7.49 19.82 0.85
C GLY A 202 -8.88 20.44 0.76
N TYR A 203 -8.93 21.72 0.95
CA TYR A 203 -10.16 22.47 0.74
C TYR A 203 -10.37 22.70 -0.75
N LYS A 204 -11.59 22.50 -1.19
CA LYS A 204 -12.00 22.88 -2.54
C LYS A 204 -12.39 24.35 -2.53
N THR A 205 -11.63 25.17 -3.22
CA THR A 205 -11.97 26.59 -3.40
C THR A 205 -13.22 26.73 -4.25
N VAL A 206 -14.14 27.55 -3.81
CA VAL A 206 -15.37 27.91 -4.54
C VAL A 206 -15.12 29.12 -5.45
N GLY A 207 -14.26 30.03 -5.01
CA GLY A 207 -13.91 31.22 -5.74
C GLY A 207 -13.16 32.24 -4.86
N ILE A 208 -13.07 33.46 -5.34
CA ILE A 208 -12.57 34.61 -4.58
C ILE A 208 -13.75 35.55 -4.38
N ALA A 209 -14.04 35.92 -3.14
CA ALA A 209 -15.11 36.85 -2.81
C ALA A 209 -14.86 38.19 -3.47
N GLN A 210 -15.81 38.69 -4.25
CA GLN A 210 -15.68 39.98 -4.92
C GLN A 210 -16.13 41.13 -4.00
N THR A 211 -17.03 40.82 -3.06
CA THR A 211 -17.56 41.80 -2.10
C THR A 211 -17.59 41.22 -0.68
N GLN A 212 -17.71 42.11 0.31
CA GLN A 212 -17.84 41.71 1.71
C GLN A 212 -19.14 40.94 1.96
N GLU A 213 -20.22 41.31 1.25
CA GLU A 213 -21.52 40.65 1.35
C GLU A 213 -21.44 39.18 0.86
N GLU A 214 -20.69 38.94 -0.23
CA GLU A 214 -20.47 37.61 -0.75
C GLU A 214 -19.69 36.72 0.24
N MET A 215 -18.64 37.28 0.84
CA MET A 215 -17.91 36.58 1.89
C MET A 215 -18.78 36.28 3.11
N ASN A 216 -19.57 37.27 3.57
CA ASN A 216 -20.47 37.08 4.70
C ASN A 216 -21.53 36.02 4.41
N ALA A 217 -22.06 35.95 3.19
CA ALA A 217 -22.99 34.91 2.76
C ALA A 217 -22.32 33.52 2.73
N HIS A 218 -21.07 33.43 2.27
CA HIS A 218 -20.29 32.21 2.27
C HIS A 218 -20.07 31.70 3.70
N LEU A 219 -19.67 32.56 4.62
CA LEU A 219 -19.44 32.19 6.03
C LEU A 219 -20.74 31.77 6.72
N ALA A 220 -21.87 32.45 6.43
CA ALA A 220 -23.18 32.09 6.96
C ALA A 220 -23.69 30.72 6.47
N ASN A 221 -23.28 30.30 5.28
CA ASN A 221 -23.62 28.99 4.69
C ASN A 221 -22.67 27.86 5.10
N GLY A 222 -21.88 28.05 6.14
CA GLY A 222 -21.00 27.04 6.67
C GLY A 222 -19.59 27.03 6.06
N GLY A 223 -19.21 28.06 5.35
CA GLY A 223 -17.81 28.32 4.99
C GLY A 223 -17.00 28.49 6.27
N THR A 224 -16.13 27.54 6.57
CA THR A 224 -15.27 27.60 7.76
C THR A 224 -13.87 28.03 7.36
N PRO A 225 -13.43 29.22 7.77
CA PRO A 225 -12.04 29.60 7.63
C PRO A 225 -11.17 28.70 8.52
N ASN A 226 -10.11 28.15 7.96
CA ASN A 226 -9.19 27.31 8.71
C ASN A 226 -8.13 28.12 9.46
N TRP A 227 -7.94 29.35 9.07
CA TRP A 227 -6.92 30.25 9.63
C TRP A 227 -7.39 31.70 9.51
N GLY A 228 -7.02 32.47 10.48
CA GLY A 228 -7.41 33.86 10.57
C GLY A 228 -8.81 34.08 11.13
N THR A 229 -9.11 35.34 11.44
CA THR A 229 -10.40 35.77 12.02
C THR A 229 -11.12 36.76 11.18
N ASN A 230 -10.46 37.39 10.21
CA ASN A 230 -11.00 38.45 9.39
C ASN A 230 -10.98 38.01 7.92
N TRP A 231 -12.14 37.70 7.40
CA TRP A 231 -12.35 37.30 6.03
C TRP A 231 -13.18 38.34 5.30
N GLY A 232 -12.76 38.72 4.11
CA GLY A 232 -13.36 39.79 3.38
C GLY A 232 -13.28 39.64 1.87
N ALA A 233 -13.65 40.72 1.19
CA ALA A 233 -13.48 40.81 -0.26
C ALA A 233 -12.01 40.63 -0.64
N GLY A 234 -11.76 39.80 -1.65
CA GLY A 234 -10.42 39.41 -2.11
C GLY A 234 -9.89 38.10 -1.52
N ASP A 235 -10.54 37.54 -0.50
CA ASP A 235 -10.16 36.28 0.09
C ASP A 235 -10.78 35.09 -0.66
N ILE A 236 -10.14 33.94 -0.51
CA ILE A 236 -10.58 32.67 -1.13
C ILE A 236 -11.74 32.07 -0.32
N MET A 237 -12.79 31.66 -1.02
CA MET A 237 -13.95 30.96 -0.47
C MET A 237 -13.83 29.45 -0.67
#